data_b78cc9c558c85c1de54d5498985452bf
#
_entry.id   b78cc9c558c85c1de54d5498985452bf
#
_cell.length_a   1.000
_cell.length_b   1.000
_cell.length_c   1.000
_cell.angle_alpha   90.00
_cell.angle_beta   90.00
_cell.angle_gamma   90.00
#
_symmetry.space_group_name_H-M   'P 1'
#
loop_
_entity.id
_entity.type
_entity.pdbx_description
1 polymer ?
#
loop_
_entity_poly.entity_id
_entity_poly.type
_entity_poly.pdbx_seq_one_letter_code
_entity_poly.pdbx_strand_id
1 'polypeptide(L)'
;KHTVARIRNVDYAIHSPEMLKDDMKIDLVINPERITAGEIDHILMTPSALNVDDFADGKVRMFEAKVKEDSPIVNIPLKDLNIPKDILMAMVFRRHQMIIPHGNDYVIPGDNVYFVGKHEAIREFENSFSNTYEKLEKVLIIGAGRTGRFLAPMLEKQGIQVKVIEKDKDRCQLLAAKLKRGLV
;
A
#
# COMPACT_ATOMS: atom_id res chain seq x y z
N LYS A 1 -19.04 -6.85 -25.94
CA LYS A 1 -19.74 -6.37 -24.71
C LYS A 1 -18.94 -6.84 -23.51
N HIS A 2 -18.55 -5.92 -22.63
CA HIS A 2 -17.90 -6.27 -21.38
C HIS A 2 -18.91 -6.24 -20.23
N THR A 3 -18.81 -7.22 -19.34
CA THR A 3 -19.69 -7.38 -18.18
C THR A 3 -18.90 -7.10 -16.90
N VAL A 4 -19.44 -6.22 -16.03
CA VAL A 4 -18.86 -5.88 -14.74
C VAL A 4 -19.86 -6.24 -13.64
N ALA A 5 -19.41 -6.97 -12.64
CA ALA A 5 -20.24 -7.34 -11.49
C ALA A 5 -19.65 -6.79 -10.20
N ARG A 6 -20.50 -6.16 -9.39
CA ARG A 6 -20.16 -5.78 -8.02
C ARG A 6 -20.64 -6.84 -7.05
N ILE A 7 -19.70 -7.59 -6.47
CA ILE A 7 -20.00 -8.71 -5.55
C ILE A 7 -19.51 -8.34 -4.15
N ARG A 8 -20.43 -8.19 -3.21
CA ARG A 8 -20.14 -7.87 -1.79
C ARG A 8 -20.02 -9.08 -0.90
N ASN A 9 -20.65 -10.19 -1.28
CA ASN A 9 -20.62 -11.40 -0.46
C ASN A 9 -19.23 -12.06 -0.55
N VAL A 10 -18.64 -12.29 0.63
CA VAL A 10 -17.29 -12.87 0.76
C VAL A 10 -17.22 -14.26 0.14
N ASP A 11 -18.29 -15.04 0.26
CA ASP A 11 -18.35 -16.42 -0.20
C ASP A 11 -18.28 -16.52 -1.74
N TYR A 12 -18.85 -15.56 -2.44
CA TYR A 12 -18.75 -15.46 -3.90
C TYR A 12 -17.47 -14.79 -4.38
N ALA A 13 -16.84 -13.95 -3.53
CA ALA A 13 -15.57 -13.30 -3.87
C ALA A 13 -14.35 -14.25 -3.80
N ILE A 14 -14.54 -15.47 -3.29
CA ILE A 14 -13.52 -16.51 -3.16
C ILE A 14 -13.47 -17.38 -4.44
N HIS A 15 -14.51 -17.37 -5.27
CA HIS A 15 -14.50 -18.11 -6.53
C HIS A 15 -13.41 -17.59 -7.46
N SER A 16 -12.77 -18.52 -8.16
CA SER A 16 -11.67 -18.16 -9.07
C SER A 16 -12.17 -17.19 -10.15
N PRO A 17 -11.34 -16.24 -10.58
CA PRO A 17 -11.66 -15.35 -11.70
C PRO A 17 -12.06 -16.12 -12.96
N GLU A 18 -11.47 -17.29 -13.18
CA GLU A 18 -11.78 -18.18 -14.32
C GLU A 18 -13.23 -18.68 -14.27
N MET A 19 -13.69 -19.18 -13.13
CA MET A 19 -15.07 -19.67 -12.96
C MET A 19 -16.10 -18.53 -13.21
N LEU A 20 -15.82 -17.34 -12.73
CA LEU A 20 -16.70 -16.19 -12.95
C LEU A 20 -16.72 -15.75 -14.40
N LYS A 21 -15.59 -15.85 -15.10
CA LYS A 21 -15.46 -15.49 -16.50
C LYS A 21 -16.09 -16.52 -17.42
N ASP A 22 -15.83 -17.79 -17.17
CA ASP A 22 -16.22 -18.88 -18.08
C ASP A 22 -17.70 -19.28 -17.88
N ASP A 23 -18.14 -19.42 -16.63
CA ASP A 23 -19.51 -19.88 -16.32
C ASP A 23 -20.52 -18.73 -16.31
N MET A 24 -20.15 -17.57 -15.76
CA MET A 24 -21.07 -16.43 -15.61
C MET A 24 -20.85 -15.33 -16.65
N LYS A 25 -19.82 -15.43 -17.50
CA LYS A 25 -19.44 -14.44 -18.50
C LYS A 25 -19.23 -13.04 -17.88
N ILE A 26 -18.62 -12.99 -16.69
CA ILE A 26 -18.29 -11.77 -15.98
C ILE A 26 -16.82 -11.46 -16.25
N ASP A 27 -16.55 -10.37 -16.96
CA ASP A 27 -15.18 -9.96 -17.33
C ASP A 27 -14.43 -9.33 -16.13
N LEU A 28 -15.16 -8.62 -15.26
CA LEU A 28 -14.57 -7.92 -14.12
C LEU A 28 -15.48 -8.03 -12.89
N VAL A 29 -14.91 -8.48 -11.78
CA VAL A 29 -15.58 -8.49 -10.48
C VAL A 29 -14.99 -7.40 -9.58
N ILE A 30 -15.86 -6.54 -9.04
CA ILE A 30 -15.50 -5.49 -8.11
C ILE A 30 -16.06 -5.84 -6.73
N ASN A 31 -15.17 -5.98 -5.75
CA ASN A 31 -15.50 -6.04 -4.33
C ASN A 31 -14.90 -4.82 -3.63
N PRO A 32 -15.69 -3.76 -3.40
CA PRO A 32 -15.19 -2.51 -2.83
C PRO A 32 -14.55 -2.70 -1.46
N GLU A 33 -15.13 -3.55 -0.62
CA GLU A 33 -14.65 -3.78 0.73
C GLU A 33 -13.27 -4.48 0.76
N ARG A 34 -13.03 -5.39 -0.21
CA ARG A 34 -11.73 -6.04 -0.38
C ARG A 34 -10.69 -5.08 -0.95
N ILE A 35 -11.08 -4.25 -1.92
CA ILE A 35 -10.21 -3.22 -2.50
C ILE A 35 -9.80 -2.24 -1.39
N THR A 36 -10.76 -1.72 -0.62
CA THR A 36 -10.47 -0.81 0.51
C THR A 36 -9.55 -1.47 1.54
N ALA A 37 -9.76 -2.75 1.87
CA ALA A 37 -8.87 -3.46 2.78
C ALA A 37 -7.45 -3.58 2.21
N GLY A 38 -7.30 -3.83 0.91
CA GLY A 38 -6.02 -3.85 0.23
C GLY A 38 -5.31 -2.51 0.25
N GLU A 39 -6.02 -1.41 0.03
CA GLU A 39 -5.47 -0.05 0.11
C GLU A 39 -5.00 0.29 1.54
N ILE A 40 -5.81 -0.05 2.55
CA ILE A 40 -5.41 0.16 3.95
C ILE A 40 -4.17 -0.69 4.30
N ASP A 41 -4.15 -1.95 3.89
CA ASP A 41 -3.01 -2.84 4.06
C ASP A 41 -1.75 -2.24 3.43
N HIS A 42 -1.86 -1.76 2.18
CA HIS A 42 -0.77 -1.12 1.47
C HIS A 42 -0.22 0.12 2.20
N ILE A 43 -1.11 1.03 2.63
CA ILE A 43 -0.73 2.22 3.39
C ILE A 43 -0.04 1.86 4.71
N LEU A 44 -0.52 0.85 5.41
CA LEU A 44 0.04 0.41 6.69
C LEU A 44 1.41 -0.27 6.52
N MET A 45 1.60 -0.98 5.42
CA MET A 45 2.85 -1.71 5.14
C MET A 45 3.94 -0.84 4.51
N THR A 46 3.57 0.32 4.00
CA THR A 46 4.48 1.25 3.36
C THR A 46 4.42 2.64 4.04
N PRO A 47 4.78 2.73 5.35
CA PRO A 47 4.63 3.97 6.13
C PRO A 47 5.51 5.12 5.61
N SER A 48 6.54 4.82 4.86
CA SER A 48 7.45 5.79 4.23
C SER A 48 6.90 6.35 2.92
N ALA A 49 6.00 5.61 2.25
CA ALA A 49 5.37 6.03 1.03
C ALA A 49 3.99 6.63 1.32
N LEU A 50 3.78 7.86 0.89
CA LEU A 50 2.44 8.47 0.89
C LEU A 50 1.57 7.82 -0.17
N ASN A 51 2.17 7.47 -1.34
CA ASN A 51 1.54 6.76 -2.43
C ASN A 51 2.55 5.87 -3.15
N VAL A 52 2.06 4.73 -3.67
CA VAL A 52 2.79 3.85 -4.58
C VAL A 52 1.87 3.47 -5.72
N ASP A 53 2.29 3.76 -6.94
CA ASP A 53 1.54 3.43 -8.15
C ASP A 53 2.39 2.58 -9.09
N ASP A 54 1.79 1.50 -9.60
CA ASP A 54 2.41 0.64 -10.60
C ASP A 54 1.89 0.97 -12.00
N PHE A 55 2.80 1.10 -12.97
CA PHE A 55 2.55 1.40 -14.36
C PHE A 55 3.12 0.31 -15.28
N ALA A 56 2.66 0.28 -16.53
CA ALA A 56 3.17 -0.62 -17.55
C ALA A 56 3.15 -2.10 -17.11
N ASP A 57 2.00 -2.58 -16.64
CA ASP A 57 1.81 -3.94 -16.13
C ASP A 57 2.79 -4.31 -15.01
N GLY A 58 3.05 -3.36 -14.11
CA GLY A 58 3.94 -3.55 -12.96
C GLY A 58 5.44 -3.46 -13.26
N LYS A 59 5.84 -3.03 -14.47
CA LYS A 59 7.26 -2.88 -14.84
C LYS A 59 7.89 -1.61 -14.29
N VAL A 60 7.08 -0.56 -14.14
CA VAL A 60 7.49 0.75 -13.64
C VAL A 60 6.71 1.05 -12.39
N ARG A 61 7.40 1.51 -11.36
CA ARG A 61 6.80 1.92 -10.09
C ARG A 61 7.10 3.38 -9.81
N MET A 62 6.09 4.10 -9.35
CA MET A 62 6.22 5.42 -8.75
C MET A 62 6.03 5.31 -7.24
N PHE A 63 6.85 6.01 -6.50
CA PHE A 63 6.89 6.01 -5.06
C PHE A 63 6.95 7.45 -4.55
N GLU A 64 6.00 7.85 -3.72
CA GLU A 64 5.96 9.16 -3.07
C GLU A 64 6.43 9.03 -1.63
N ALA A 65 7.40 9.85 -1.22
CA ALA A 65 7.88 9.91 0.15
C ALA A 65 7.88 11.35 0.68
N LYS A 66 7.57 11.49 1.97
CA LYS A 66 7.73 12.76 2.67
C LYS A 66 9.14 12.87 3.25
N VAL A 67 9.82 13.97 2.95
CA VAL A 67 11.15 14.27 3.50
C VAL A 67 11.02 14.68 4.96
N LYS A 68 11.65 13.93 5.86
CA LYS A 68 11.74 14.24 7.30
C LYS A 68 12.98 15.05 7.60
N GLU A 69 13.05 15.62 8.81
CA GLU A 69 14.21 16.41 9.28
C GLU A 69 15.49 15.58 9.35
N ASP A 70 15.38 14.32 9.73
CA ASP A 70 16.46 13.35 9.85
C ASP A 70 16.78 12.57 8.56
N SER A 71 16.10 12.91 7.46
CA SER A 71 16.32 12.23 6.19
C SER A 71 17.74 12.47 5.64
N PRO A 72 18.45 11.41 5.20
CA PRO A 72 19.82 11.52 4.71
C PRO A 72 19.98 12.31 3.41
N ILE A 73 18.87 12.67 2.74
CA ILE A 73 18.89 13.42 1.47
C ILE A 73 18.67 14.93 1.65
N VAL A 74 18.43 15.38 2.89
CA VAL A 74 18.12 16.79 3.19
C VAL A 74 19.33 17.69 2.89
N ASN A 75 19.07 18.79 2.16
CA ASN A 75 20.06 19.82 1.81
C ASN A 75 21.27 19.32 1.02
N ILE A 76 21.20 18.13 0.42
CA ILE A 76 22.26 17.61 -0.47
C ILE A 76 21.81 17.85 -1.91
N PRO A 77 22.67 18.42 -2.79
CA PRO A 77 22.37 18.54 -4.21
C PRO A 77 22.06 17.18 -4.82
N LEU A 78 21.02 17.10 -5.65
CA LEU A 78 20.54 15.82 -6.19
C LEU A 78 21.60 15.04 -6.98
N LYS A 79 22.51 15.75 -7.65
CA LYS A 79 23.64 15.15 -8.36
C LYS A 79 24.62 14.40 -7.46
N ASP A 80 24.66 14.76 -6.17
CA ASP A 80 25.56 14.20 -5.15
C ASP A 80 24.87 13.12 -4.32
N LEU A 81 23.56 12.86 -4.57
CA LEU A 81 22.82 11.78 -3.94
C LEU A 81 23.16 10.44 -4.61
N ASN A 82 23.36 9.43 -3.80
CA ASN A 82 23.56 8.06 -4.27
C ASN A 82 22.22 7.38 -4.60
N ILE A 83 21.53 7.89 -5.62
CA ILE A 83 20.30 7.28 -6.14
C ILE A 83 20.69 6.22 -7.19
N PRO A 84 20.13 4.98 -7.11
CA PRO A 84 20.38 3.96 -8.13
C PRO A 84 20.05 4.43 -9.53
N LYS A 85 20.84 3.99 -10.54
CA LYS A 85 20.71 4.44 -11.95
C LYS A 85 19.33 4.16 -12.57
N ASP A 86 18.63 3.15 -12.06
CA ASP A 86 17.30 2.76 -12.53
C ASP A 86 16.16 3.52 -11.81
N ILE A 87 16.51 4.55 -11.03
CA ILE A 87 15.57 5.39 -10.29
C ILE A 87 15.81 6.86 -10.61
N LEU A 88 14.73 7.58 -10.86
CA LEU A 88 14.72 9.01 -11.09
C LEU A 88 13.88 9.70 -10.02
N MET A 89 14.40 10.76 -9.40
CA MET A 89 13.57 11.70 -8.68
C MET A 89 12.86 12.59 -9.70
N ALA A 90 11.60 12.26 -10.00
CA ALA A 90 10.86 12.88 -11.09
C ALA A 90 10.24 14.23 -10.69
N MET A 91 9.89 14.38 -9.41
CA MET A 91 9.17 15.56 -8.94
C MET A 91 9.42 15.81 -7.45
N VAL A 92 9.42 17.09 -7.07
CA VAL A 92 9.35 17.55 -5.68
C VAL A 92 8.11 18.43 -5.52
N PHE A 93 7.27 18.13 -4.54
CA PHE A 93 6.12 18.94 -4.20
C PHE A 93 6.40 19.67 -2.89
N ARG A 94 6.53 21.01 -2.99
CA ARG A 94 6.89 21.92 -1.89
C ARG A 94 5.86 23.02 -1.76
N ARG A 95 5.23 23.20 -0.61
CA ARG A 95 4.30 24.30 -0.32
C ARG A 95 3.26 24.53 -1.42
N HIS A 96 2.61 23.46 -1.89
CA HIS A 96 1.61 23.47 -2.98
C HIS A 96 2.18 23.81 -4.38
N GLN A 97 3.48 23.78 -4.56
CA GLN A 97 4.13 23.96 -5.86
C GLN A 97 4.83 22.68 -6.30
N MET A 98 4.66 22.37 -7.56
CA MET A 98 5.34 21.27 -8.24
C MET A 98 6.67 21.79 -8.81
N ILE A 99 7.75 21.10 -8.50
CA ILE A 99 9.10 21.40 -8.96
C ILE A 99 9.62 20.17 -9.71
N ILE A 100 10.08 20.36 -10.94
CA ILE A 100 10.85 19.34 -11.67
C ILE A 100 12.31 19.58 -11.31
N PRO A 101 12.92 18.69 -10.50
CA PRO A 101 14.22 18.95 -9.94
C PRO A 101 15.35 18.73 -10.95
N HIS A 102 16.43 19.51 -10.82
CA HIS A 102 17.67 19.39 -11.56
C HIS A 102 18.82 19.00 -10.63
N GLY A 103 19.95 18.61 -11.17
CA GLY A 103 21.07 18.10 -10.38
C GLY A 103 21.60 19.03 -9.27
N ASN A 104 21.47 20.35 -9.42
CA ASN A 104 21.90 21.31 -8.40
C ASN A 104 20.81 21.66 -7.38
N ASP A 105 19.58 21.19 -7.60
CA ASP A 105 18.50 21.39 -6.64
C ASP A 105 18.67 20.45 -5.43
N TYR A 106 18.01 20.76 -4.35
CA TYR A 106 18.00 19.99 -3.11
C TYR A 106 16.61 19.91 -2.51
N VAL A 107 16.40 18.92 -1.69
CA VAL A 107 15.15 18.73 -0.92
C VAL A 107 15.30 19.25 0.52
N ILE A 108 14.20 19.69 1.09
CA ILE A 108 14.11 20.18 2.47
C ILE A 108 13.06 19.41 3.25
N PRO A 109 13.11 19.40 4.60
CA PRO A 109 12.06 18.79 5.40
C PRO A 109 10.68 19.33 5.07
N GLY A 110 9.73 18.41 4.98
CA GLY A 110 8.34 18.71 4.61
C GLY A 110 8.02 18.61 3.13
N ASP A 111 9.02 18.48 2.24
CA ASP A 111 8.80 18.18 0.82
C ASP A 111 8.19 16.78 0.65
N ASN A 112 7.32 16.64 -0.36
CA ASN A 112 6.99 15.33 -0.90
C ASN A 112 7.81 15.10 -2.15
N VAL A 113 8.54 13.99 -2.20
CA VAL A 113 9.41 13.62 -3.32
C VAL A 113 8.84 12.40 -4.04
N TYR A 114 8.91 12.41 -5.35
CA TYR A 114 8.37 11.35 -6.20
C TYR A 114 9.52 10.68 -6.95
N PHE A 115 9.72 9.40 -6.70
CA PHE A 115 10.68 8.57 -7.38
C PHE A 115 9.97 7.69 -8.39
N VAL A 116 10.55 7.53 -9.56
CA VAL A 116 10.07 6.64 -10.62
C VAL A 116 11.21 5.75 -11.06
N GLY A 117 10.94 4.47 -11.24
CA GLY A 117 11.96 3.53 -11.68
C GLY A 117 11.42 2.14 -11.97
N LYS A 118 12.33 1.20 -12.22
CA LYS A 118 11.97 -0.21 -12.33
C LYS A 118 11.40 -0.71 -11.01
N HIS A 119 10.41 -1.57 -11.08
CA HIS A 119 9.69 -2.08 -9.91
C HIS A 119 10.63 -2.64 -8.83
N GLU A 120 11.59 -3.50 -9.21
CA GLU A 120 12.54 -4.11 -8.27
C GLU A 120 13.49 -3.07 -7.66
N ALA A 121 13.99 -2.14 -8.47
CA ALA A 121 14.89 -1.08 -8.00
C ALA A 121 14.21 -0.15 -7.01
N ILE A 122 12.96 0.26 -7.28
CA ILE A 122 12.17 1.08 -6.34
C ILE A 122 11.92 0.32 -5.05
N ARG A 123 11.57 -0.95 -5.11
CA ARG A 123 11.30 -1.77 -3.92
C ARG A 123 12.52 -1.88 -2.98
N GLU A 124 13.71 -2.07 -3.56
CA GLU A 124 14.96 -2.10 -2.79
C GLU A 124 15.29 -0.73 -2.21
N PHE A 125 15.13 0.33 -3.01
CA PHE A 125 15.36 1.71 -2.59
C PHE A 125 14.38 2.14 -1.49
N GLU A 126 13.11 1.81 -1.63
CA GLU A 126 12.06 2.05 -0.65
C GLU A 126 12.41 1.44 0.71
N ASN A 127 12.91 0.19 0.73
CA ASN A 127 13.37 -0.46 1.94
C ASN A 127 14.56 0.29 2.58
N SER A 128 15.50 0.78 1.78
CA SER A 128 16.66 1.55 2.27
C SER A 128 16.24 2.94 2.79
N PHE A 129 15.26 3.57 2.13
CA PHE A 129 14.68 4.86 2.53
C PHE A 129 13.80 4.71 3.77
N SER A 130 13.18 3.56 3.94
CA SER A 130 12.27 3.23 5.05
C SER A 130 12.99 2.83 6.34
N ASN A 131 14.29 2.64 6.33
CA ASN A 131 15.06 2.30 7.55
C ASN A 131 14.94 3.34 8.68
N THR A 132 14.32 4.49 8.41
CA THR A 132 13.98 5.56 9.37
C THR A 132 12.56 5.39 9.96
N TYR A 133 11.79 4.36 9.52
CA TYR A 133 10.42 4.15 10.00
C TYR A 133 10.34 2.89 10.86
N GLU A 134 9.69 3.03 12.00
CA GLU A 134 9.37 1.88 12.85
C GLU A 134 8.51 0.89 12.08
N LYS A 135 8.97 -0.37 12.06
CA LYS A 135 8.19 -1.45 11.45
C LYS A 135 6.87 -1.62 12.18
N LEU A 136 5.78 -1.64 11.45
CA LEU A 136 4.47 -1.89 12.03
C LEU A 136 4.40 -3.31 12.59
N GLU A 137 4.31 -3.42 13.91
CA GLU A 137 4.25 -4.72 14.60
C GLU A 137 2.83 -5.08 15.05
N LYS A 138 2.02 -4.08 15.39
CA LYS A 138 0.71 -4.27 16.02
C LYS A 138 -0.33 -3.36 15.42
N VAL A 139 -1.52 -3.89 15.17
CA VAL A 139 -2.67 -3.14 14.68
C VAL A 139 -3.89 -3.45 15.52
N LEU A 140 -4.62 -2.41 15.90
CA LEU A 140 -5.94 -2.50 16.50
C LEU A 140 -7.00 -2.10 15.46
N ILE A 141 -7.92 -3.02 15.17
CA ILE A 141 -9.06 -2.78 14.27
C ILE A 141 -10.30 -2.63 15.11
N ILE A 142 -11.03 -1.53 14.93
CA ILE A 142 -12.33 -1.33 15.58
C ILE A 142 -13.43 -1.64 14.56
N GLY A 143 -14.11 -2.75 14.78
CA GLY A 143 -15.18 -3.28 13.95
C GLY A 143 -14.76 -4.48 13.07
N ALA A 144 -15.45 -5.62 13.23
CA ALA A 144 -15.35 -6.79 12.35
C ALA A 144 -16.40 -6.73 11.22
N GLY A 145 -16.60 -5.55 10.65
CA GLY A 145 -17.44 -5.35 9.48
C GLY A 145 -16.85 -5.99 8.22
N ARG A 146 -17.42 -5.70 7.05
CA ARG A 146 -16.97 -6.29 5.78
C ARG A 146 -15.49 -6.01 5.49
N THR A 147 -15.04 -4.75 5.62
CA THR A 147 -13.64 -4.37 5.41
C THR A 147 -12.72 -4.99 6.46
N GLY A 148 -13.07 -4.93 7.75
CA GLY A 148 -12.25 -5.50 8.84
C GLY A 148 -12.03 -7.01 8.68
N ARG A 149 -13.03 -7.75 8.16
CA ARG A 149 -12.91 -9.18 7.89
C ARG A 149 -11.97 -9.55 6.73
N PHE A 150 -11.70 -8.60 5.82
CA PHE A 150 -10.66 -8.77 4.80
C PHE A 150 -9.31 -8.30 5.32
N LEU A 151 -9.27 -7.15 5.99
CA LEU A 151 -8.04 -6.51 6.44
C LEU A 151 -7.30 -7.33 7.51
N ALA A 152 -8.01 -7.84 8.53
CA ALA A 152 -7.38 -8.55 9.64
C ALA A 152 -6.57 -9.78 9.19
N PRO A 153 -7.09 -10.69 8.33
CA PRO A 153 -6.29 -11.80 7.82
C PRO A 153 -5.15 -11.38 6.87
N MET A 154 -5.28 -10.26 6.14
CA MET A 154 -4.21 -9.72 5.29
C MET A 154 -3.02 -9.29 6.13
N LEU A 155 -3.25 -8.48 7.16
CA LEU A 155 -2.21 -8.04 8.10
C LEU A 155 -1.57 -9.20 8.87
N GLU A 156 -2.38 -10.17 9.34
CA GLU A 156 -1.85 -11.34 10.03
C GLU A 156 -0.91 -12.17 9.16
N LYS A 157 -1.22 -12.35 7.86
CA LYS A 157 -0.35 -13.05 6.90
C LYS A 157 1.02 -12.38 6.75
N GLN A 158 1.10 -11.09 6.95
CA GLN A 158 2.35 -10.31 6.89
C GLN A 158 3.11 -10.32 8.23
N GLY A 159 2.61 -11.06 9.22
CA GLY A 159 3.25 -11.19 10.53
C GLY A 159 2.89 -10.11 11.52
N ILE A 160 1.92 -9.24 11.21
CA ILE A 160 1.41 -8.20 12.09
C ILE A 160 0.55 -8.83 13.20
N GLN A 161 0.75 -8.39 14.44
CA GLN A 161 -0.11 -8.76 15.55
C GLN A 161 -1.43 -7.96 15.47
N VAL A 162 -2.51 -8.66 15.10
CA VAL A 162 -3.82 -8.02 14.92
C VAL A 162 -4.67 -8.23 16.17
N LYS A 163 -5.26 -7.15 16.67
CA LYS A 163 -6.31 -7.16 17.67
C LYS A 163 -7.57 -6.50 17.09
N VAL A 164 -8.72 -7.14 17.25
CA VAL A 164 -9.99 -6.61 16.74
C VAL A 164 -10.95 -6.41 17.90
N ILE A 165 -11.68 -5.29 17.91
CA ILE A 165 -12.76 -5.02 18.84
C ILE A 165 -14.07 -5.01 18.05
N GLU A 166 -15.00 -5.88 18.40
CA GLU A 166 -16.31 -5.98 17.78
C GLU A 166 -17.37 -6.24 18.88
N LYS A 167 -18.51 -5.60 18.78
CA LYS A 167 -19.62 -5.76 19.74
C LYS A 167 -20.53 -6.94 19.43
N ASP A 168 -20.58 -7.36 18.19
CA ASP A 168 -21.43 -8.44 17.68
C ASP A 168 -20.70 -9.77 17.83
N LYS A 169 -21.24 -10.65 18.67
CA LYS A 169 -20.63 -11.96 18.99
C LYS A 169 -20.51 -12.88 17.77
N ASP A 170 -21.50 -12.87 16.88
CA ASP A 170 -21.46 -13.72 15.68
C ASP A 170 -20.35 -13.28 14.72
N ARG A 171 -20.18 -11.97 14.57
CA ARG A 171 -19.05 -11.43 13.79
C ARG A 171 -17.70 -11.71 14.43
N CYS A 172 -17.61 -11.66 15.76
CA CYS A 172 -16.39 -12.06 16.48
C CYS A 172 -16.04 -13.51 16.17
N GLN A 173 -16.99 -14.44 16.29
CA GLN A 173 -16.75 -15.86 16.03
C GLN A 173 -16.36 -16.12 14.58
N LEU A 174 -17.05 -15.50 13.61
CA LEU A 174 -16.76 -15.61 12.19
C LEU A 174 -15.35 -15.10 11.82
N LEU A 175 -14.89 -14.05 12.48
CA LEU A 175 -13.56 -13.52 12.25
C LEU A 175 -12.49 -14.34 12.97
N ALA A 176 -12.73 -14.72 14.23
CA ALA A 176 -11.82 -15.56 15.00
C ALA A 176 -11.50 -16.89 14.32
N ALA A 177 -12.49 -17.49 13.64
CA ALA A 177 -12.29 -18.72 12.86
C ALA A 177 -11.34 -18.53 11.65
N LYS A 178 -11.12 -17.30 11.19
CA LYS A 178 -10.24 -16.99 10.06
C LYS A 178 -8.82 -16.56 10.47
N LEU A 179 -8.67 -16.12 11.72
CA LEU A 179 -7.38 -15.70 12.27
C LEU A 179 -6.68 -16.87 12.96
N LYS A 180 -5.35 -16.93 12.84
CA LYS A 180 -4.52 -17.96 13.48
C LYS A 180 -3.92 -17.49 14.79
N ARG A 181 -3.61 -16.20 14.89
CA ARG A 181 -2.91 -15.57 16.02
C ARG A 181 -3.61 -14.29 16.51
N GLY A 182 -4.45 -13.69 15.66
CA GLY A 182 -5.18 -12.47 15.99
C GLY A 182 -6.19 -12.70 17.12
N LEU A 183 -6.43 -11.68 17.93
CA LEU A 183 -7.44 -11.66 18.99
C LEU A 183 -8.66 -10.87 18.51
N VAL A 184 -9.85 -11.40 18.74
CA VAL A 184 -11.12 -10.73 18.46
C VAL A 184 -11.92 -10.58 19.76
#